data_1162d018886e319fd7695e4647c6d496
#
_entry.id   1162d018886e319fd7695e4647c6d496
#
_cell.length_a   1.000
_cell.length_b   1.000
_cell.length_c   1.000
_cell.angle_alpha   90.00
_cell.angle_beta   90.00
_cell.angle_gamma   90.00
#
_symmetry.space_group_name_H-M   'P 1'
#
loop_
_entity.id
_entity.type
_entity.pdbx_description
1 polymer ?
#
loop_
_entity_poly.entity_id
_entity_poly.type
_entity_poly.pdbx_seq_one_letter_code
_entity_poly.pdbx_strand_id
1 'polypeptide(L)'
;SVPVVILKQYSKEGTRERLRSLSRDVNRRRILLVIDIHDFDIQLVNELMRNLDVDNTPVTILYSRRHMGGGVDNYLEEQLKGNEISAFESIYKKQIDNLNISEKEKENRKATINNIQIANSYIITPFVYALCTFEDSFIKLSDYVRDHLGNITDSQKKILTFISSIHYYTGMEVPMVMVQKIITKERGTTLERVLSKKQCSLLIISDEGVRTLHHSVSGELLKQMCSYGMNNEKAWKNKLEEVFMLVIDELELFKTNEKAMRILKALFLNQQPSNDSIDGVEQKHFSYAVEGLPTNIAKKNILTVLCNKFEKNPYVYSNLARYYY
;
A
#
# COMPACT_ATOMS: atom_id res chain seq x y z
N SER A 1 5.83 -22.94 23.71
CA SER A 1 5.54 -21.85 22.75
C SER A 1 6.77 -21.60 21.88
N VAL A 2 6.55 -21.27 20.62
CA VAL A 2 7.61 -20.87 19.69
C VAL A 2 7.84 -19.36 19.89
N PRO A 3 9.09 -18.90 20.15
CA PRO A 3 9.39 -17.47 20.19
C PRO A 3 9.09 -16.82 18.84
N VAL A 4 8.37 -15.68 18.85
CA VAL A 4 8.04 -14.91 17.66
C VAL A 4 8.81 -13.59 17.69
N VAL A 5 9.52 -13.29 16.61
CA VAL A 5 10.28 -12.06 16.44
C VAL A 5 9.77 -11.32 15.20
N ILE A 6 9.50 -10.03 15.34
CA ILE A 6 9.09 -9.18 14.22
C ILE A 6 10.28 -8.31 13.84
N LEU A 7 10.74 -8.42 12.58
CA LEU A 7 11.81 -7.58 12.06
C LEU A 7 11.25 -6.20 11.70
N LYS A 8 11.65 -5.19 12.45
CA LYS A 8 11.27 -3.78 12.19
C LYS A 8 12.27 -3.06 11.29
N GLN A 9 13.54 -3.41 11.41
CA GLN A 9 14.62 -2.82 10.66
C GLN A 9 15.70 -3.87 10.41
N TYR A 10 16.20 -3.92 9.18
CA TYR A 10 17.24 -4.86 8.80
C TYR A 10 18.62 -4.22 8.83
N SER A 11 19.56 -4.96 9.41
CA SER A 11 21.00 -4.71 9.32
C SER A 11 21.68 -6.05 9.06
N LYS A 12 22.47 -6.15 8.01
CA LYS A 12 23.06 -7.44 7.57
C LYS A 12 23.73 -8.21 8.70
N GLU A 13 24.61 -7.58 9.44
CA GLU A 13 25.32 -8.21 10.57
C GLU A 13 24.51 -8.15 11.87
N GLY A 14 23.97 -6.97 12.19
CA GLY A 14 23.24 -6.77 13.46
C GLY A 14 22.00 -7.63 13.60
N THR A 15 21.25 -7.89 12.51
CA THR A 15 20.09 -8.79 12.55
C THR A 15 20.53 -10.24 12.78
N ARG A 16 21.58 -10.69 12.09
CA ARG A 16 22.17 -12.02 12.26
C ARG A 16 22.64 -12.25 13.69
N GLU A 17 23.42 -11.33 14.25
CA GLU A 17 23.95 -11.44 15.61
C GLU A 17 22.85 -11.48 16.67
N ARG A 18 21.83 -10.61 16.54
CA ARG A 18 20.68 -10.58 17.45
C ARG A 18 19.90 -11.89 17.42
N LEU A 19 19.66 -12.46 16.25
CA LEU A 19 18.98 -13.75 16.13
C LEU A 19 19.80 -14.90 16.72
N ARG A 20 21.13 -14.88 16.55
CA ARG A 20 22.05 -15.84 17.20
C ARG A 20 21.99 -15.72 18.73
N SER A 21 22.06 -14.50 19.26
CA SER A 21 21.97 -14.25 20.69
C SER A 21 20.64 -14.76 21.24
N LEU A 22 19.54 -14.35 20.61
CA LEU A 22 18.20 -14.79 21.01
C LEU A 22 18.06 -16.32 20.94
N SER A 23 18.61 -16.96 19.93
CA SER A 23 18.56 -18.44 19.83
C SER A 23 19.27 -19.13 21.02
N ARG A 24 20.38 -18.54 21.52
CA ARG A 24 21.02 -19.04 22.73
C ARG A 24 20.15 -18.85 23.97
N ASP A 25 19.54 -17.66 24.10
CA ASP A 25 18.69 -17.30 25.24
C ASP A 25 17.45 -18.20 25.33
N VAL A 26 16.92 -18.64 24.19
CA VAL A 26 15.79 -19.58 24.14
C VAL A 26 16.21 -21.06 24.05
N ASN A 27 17.43 -21.40 24.47
CA ASN A 27 17.96 -22.76 24.46
C ASN A 27 17.88 -23.45 23.08
N ARG A 28 18.22 -22.72 22.03
CA ARG A 28 18.20 -23.15 20.62
C ARG A 28 16.83 -23.69 20.16
N ARG A 29 15.75 -23.23 20.78
CA ARG A 29 14.40 -23.48 20.24
C ARG A 29 14.23 -22.77 18.91
N ARG A 30 13.38 -23.33 18.07
CA ARG A 30 13.04 -22.70 16.77
C ARG A 30 12.38 -21.35 17.00
N ILE A 31 12.87 -20.33 16.30
CA ILE A 31 12.33 -18.96 16.32
C ILE A 31 11.48 -18.77 15.06
N LEU A 32 10.31 -18.15 15.17
CA LEU A 32 9.56 -17.64 14.04
C LEU A 32 9.94 -16.17 13.83
N LEU A 33 10.63 -15.88 12.74
CA LEU A 33 10.95 -14.52 12.32
C LEU A 33 9.90 -14.05 11.31
N VAL A 34 9.17 -13.01 11.66
CA VAL A 34 8.20 -12.36 10.77
C VAL A 34 8.85 -11.13 10.14
N ILE A 35 8.90 -11.10 8.82
CA ILE A 35 9.41 -9.97 8.03
C ILE A 35 8.24 -9.39 7.25
N ASP A 36 7.78 -8.22 7.68
CA ASP A 36 6.73 -7.43 7.04
C ASP A 36 7.27 -6.03 6.74
N ILE A 37 8.31 -5.98 5.91
CA ILE A 37 8.98 -4.75 5.47
C ILE A 37 8.76 -4.65 3.97
N HIS A 38 8.00 -3.64 3.53
CA HIS A 38 7.59 -3.48 2.13
C HIS A 38 8.74 -3.41 1.12
N ASP A 39 9.90 -2.89 1.55
CA ASP A 39 11.09 -2.72 0.71
C ASP A 39 12.12 -3.83 0.87
N PHE A 40 11.77 -4.91 1.57
CA PHE A 40 12.74 -5.97 1.81
C PHE A 40 12.86 -6.87 0.59
N ASP A 41 14.04 -6.90 -0.02
CA ASP A 41 14.32 -7.72 -1.19
C ASP A 41 14.33 -9.21 -0.82
N ILE A 42 13.72 -10.06 -1.66
CA ILE A 42 13.78 -11.53 -1.51
C ILE A 42 15.23 -12.05 -1.49
N GLN A 43 16.15 -11.38 -2.18
CA GLN A 43 17.57 -11.74 -2.16
C GLN A 43 18.17 -11.57 -0.76
N LEU A 44 17.76 -10.53 -0.03
CA LEU A 44 18.19 -10.31 1.36
C LEU A 44 17.61 -11.38 2.30
N VAL A 45 16.36 -11.82 2.06
CA VAL A 45 15.76 -12.95 2.81
C VAL A 45 16.57 -14.21 2.59
N ASN A 46 16.91 -14.52 1.33
CA ASN A 46 17.69 -15.72 0.98
C ASN A 46 19.11 -15.64 1.54
N GLU A 47 19.73 -14.47 1.53
CA GLU A 47 21.05 -14.26 2.14
C GLU A 47 21.00 -14.46 3.65
N LEU A 48 19.98 -13.87 4.32
CA LEU A 48 19.78 -14.06 5.76
C LEU A 48 19.57 -15.53 6.10
N MET A 49 18.73 -16.24 5.35
CA MET A 49 18.51 -17.68 5.52
C MET A 49 19.82 -18.48 5.46
N ARG A 50 20.62 -18.28 4.39
CA ARG A 50 21.90 -18.97 4.22
C ARG A 50 22.86 -18.68 5.41
N ASN A 51 22.91 -17.45 5.87
CA ASN A 51 23.77 -17.06 6.99
C ASN A 51 23.32 -17.71 8.30
N LEU A 52 22.00 -17.82 8.54
CA LEU A 52 21.45 -18.47 9.72
C LEU A 52 21.66 -19.99 9.69
N ASP A 53 21.57 -20.61 8.51
CA ASP A 53 21.87 -22.03 8.31
C ASP A 53 23.34 -22.34 8.61
N VAL A 54 24.27 -21.52 8.13
CA VAL A 54 25.71 -21.64 8.42
C VAL A 54 25.97 -21.54 9.94
N ASP A 55 25.21 -20.69 10.63
CA ASP A 55 25.32 -20.50 12.09
C ASP A 55 24.61 -21.58 12.91
N ASN A 56 23.93 -22.55 12.27
CA ASN A 56 23.05 -23.53 12.91
C ASN A 56 22.03 -22.85 13.84
N THR A 57 21.49 -21.71 13.42
CA THR A 57 20.47 -20.95 14.16
C THR A 57 19.09 -21.37 13.68
N PRO A 58 18.27 -22.09 14.49
CA PRO A 58 17.01 -22.64 14.06
C PRO A 58 15.93 -21.56 13.93
N VAL A 59 15.80 -20.97 12.74
CA VAL A 59 14.83 -19.91 12.43
C VAL A 59 13.92 -20.37 11.31
N THR A 60 12.62 -20.13 11.46
CA THR A 60 11.65 -20.18 10.37
C THR A 60 11.30 -18.76 10.00
N ILE A 61 11.43 -18.39 8.72
CA ILE A 61 11.11 -17.05 8.26
C ILE A 61 9.71 -17.06 7.63
N LEU A 62 8.83 -16.20 8.14
CA LEU A 62 7.58 -15.81 7.50
C LEU A 62 7.81 -14.44 6.86
N TYR A 63 7.89 -14.41 5.55
CA TYR A 63 8.09 -13.20 4.77
C TYR A 63 6.84 -12.89 3.96
N SER A 64 6.25 -11.71 4.20
CA SER A 64 5.15 -11.22 3.40
C SER A 64 5.61 -10.06 2.52
N ARG A 65 5.17 -10.04 1.28
CA ARG A 65 5.34 -8.89 0.39
C ARG A 65 4.10 -8.71 -0.46
N ARG A 66 3.85 -7.49 -0.88
CA ARG A 66 2.85 -7.27 -1.93
C ARG A 66 3.39 -7.79 -3.25
N HIS A 67 2.60 -8.65 -3.88
CA HIS A 67 2.88 -9.14 -5.22
C HIS A 67 1.77 -8.68 -6.15
N MET A 68 2.14 -8.01 -7.23
CA MET A 68 1.20 -7.43 -8.18
C MET A 68 1.13 -8.25 -9.49
N GLY A 69 1.38 -9.55 -9.41
CA GLY A 69 1.35 -10.44 -10.59
C GLY A 69 1.34 -11.91 -10.22
N GLY A 70 0.87 -12.79 -11.12
CA GLY A 70 0.76 -14.24 -10.89
C GLY A 70 2.11 -14.96 -10.81
N GLY A 71 2.11 -16.22 -10.38
CA GLY A 71 3.28 -17.10 -10.39
C GLY A 71 4.00 -17.30 -9.05
N VAL A 72 3.33 -17.11 -7.91
CA VAL A 72 3.86 -17.40 -6.57
C VAL A 72 3.06 -18.52 -5.92
N ASP A 73 3.72 -19.57 -5.45
CA ASP A 73 3.08 -20.77 -4.90
C ASP A 73 2.27 -20.54 -3.61
N ASN A 74 2.49 -19.44 -2.89
CA ASN A 74 1.81 -19.12 -1.64
C ASN A 74 1.25 -17.69 -1.70
N TYR A 75 0.34 -17.45 -2.64
CA TYR A 75 -0.33 -16.17 -2.80
C TYR A 75 -1.63 -16.16 -1.99
N LEU A 76 -1.79 -15.16 -1.12
CA LEU A 76 -3.08 -14.84 -0.52
C LEU A 76 -3.85 -13.94 -1.49
N GLU A 77 -4.94 -14.46 -2.03
CA GLU A 77 -5.83 -13.66 -2.87
C GLU A 77 -6.40 -12.50 -2.06
N GLU A 78 -6.41 -11.32 -2.65
CA GLU A 78 -7.03 -10.15 -2.01
C GLU A 78 -8.54 -10.27 -1.89
N GLN A 79 -9.15 -11.15 -2.71
CA GLN A 79 -10.60 -11.37 -2.71
C GLN A 79 -10.99 -12.50 -1.77
N LEU A 80 -11.99 -12.23 -0.94
CA LEU A 80 -12.61 -13.27 -0.11
C LEU A 80 -13.37 -14.25 -0.99
N LYS A 81 -13.15 -15.54 -0.76
CA LYS A 81 -13.92 -16.62 -1.38
C LYS A 81 -15.26 -16.80 -0.67
N GLY A 82 -16.25 -17.36 -1.36
CA GLY A 82 -17.60 -17.54 -0.80
C GLY A 82 -17.62 -18.34 0.51
N ASN A 83 -16.74 -19.35 0.66
CA ASN A 83 -16.60 -20.11 1.90
C ASN A 83 -16.00 -19.28 3.06
N GLU A 84 -15.07 -18.36 2.78
CA GLU A 84 -14.47 -17.48 3.78
C GLU A 84 -15.48 -16.43 4.25
N ILE A 85 -16.28 -15.87 3.32
CA ILE A 85 -17.38 -14.95 3.64
C ILE A 85 -18.39 -15.66 4.53
N SER A 86 -18.83 -16.86 4.16
CA SER A 86 -19.80 -17.64 4.93
C SER A 86 -19.28 -18.01 6.34
N ALA A 87 -17.99 -18.33 6.46
CA ALA A 87 -17.35 -18.60 7.75
C ALA A 87 -17.32 -17.34 8.63
N PHE A 88 -16.93 -16.19 8.06
CA PHE A 88 -16.93 -14.91 8.76
C PHE A 88 -18.34 -14.55 9.23
N GLU A 89 -19.35 -14.62 8.35
CA GLU A 89 -20.75 -14.31 8.68
C GLU A 89 -21.25 -15.16 9.84
N SER A 90 -20.96 -16.45 9.82
CA SER A 90 -21.37 -17.37 10.88
C SER A 90 -20.78 -16.96 12.24
N ILE A 91 -19.49 -16.62 12.27
CA ILE A 91 -18.80 -16.19 13.50
C ILE A 91 -19.34 -14.83 13.95
N TYR A 92 -19.49 -13.88 13.05
CA TYR A 92 -19.95 -12.53 13.36
C TYR A 92 -21.40 -12.51 13.88
N LYS A 93 -22.30 -13.27 13.24
CA LYS A 93 -23.70 -13.39 13.71
C LYS A 93 -23.76 -13.95 15.13
N LYS A 94 -22.94 -14.97 15.45
CA LYS A 94 -22.83 -15.48 16.82
C LYS A 94 -22.30 -14.43 17.81
N GLN A 95 -21.34 -13.59 17.37
CA GLN A 95 -20.83 -12.52 18.23
C GLN A 95 -21.89 -11.43 18.47
N ILE A 96 -22.67 -11.05 17.46
CA ILE A 96 -23.78 -10.11 17.61
C ILE A 96 -24.79 -10.62 18.63
N ASP A 97 -25.13 -11.91 18.58
CA ASP A 97 -26.09 -12.51 19.54
C ASP A 97 -25.60 -12.35 20.99
N ASN A 98 -24.30 -12.36 21.21
CA ASN A 98 -23.69 -12.19 22.54
C ASN A 98 -23.51 -10.72 22.97
N LEU A 99 -23.78 -9.74 22.10
CA LEU A 99 -23.68 -8.33 22.45
C LEU A 99 -24.87 -7.91 23.36
N ASN A 100 -24.59 -7.06 24.32
CA ASN A 100 -25.62 -6.47 25.18
C ASN A 100 -26.23 -5.20 24.52
N ILE A 101 -26.90 -5.41 23.37
CA ILE A 101 -27.61 -4.38 22.61
C ILE A 101 -29.04 -4.83 22.34
N SER A 102 -29.91 -3.91 21.90
CA SER A 102 -31.32 -4.24 21.60
C SER A 102 -31.44 -5.26 20.48
N GLU A 103 -32.47 -6.10 20.53
CA GLU A 103 -32.74 -7.10 19.47
C GLU A 103 -32.92 -6.44 18.09
N LYS A 104 -33.56 -5.27 18.04
CA LYS A 104 -33.69 -4.47 16.81
C LYS A 104 -32.32 -4.10 16.23
N GLU A 105 -31.36 -3.74 17.06
CA GLU A 105 -30.01 -3.40 16.64
C GLU A 105 -29.24 -4.65 16.15
N LYS A 106 -29.40 -5.79 16.85
CA LYS A 106 -28.85 -7.07 16.41
C LYS A 106 -29.34 -7.46 15.01
N GLU A 107 -30.65 -7.35 14.78
CA GLU A 107 -31.25 -7.64 13.47
C GLU A 107 -30.75 -6.69 12.38
N ASN A 108 -30.63 -5.38 12.67
CA ASN A 108 -30.07 -4.42 11.74
C ASN A 108 -28.61 -4.76 11.35
N ARG A 109 -27.77 -5.11 12.31
CA ARG A 109 -26.37 -5.49 12.06
C ARG A 109 -26.29 -6.78 11.24
N LYS A 110 -27.13 -7.77 11.50
CA LYS A 110 -27.21 -9.00 10.70
C LYS A 110 -27.67 -8.72 9.26
N ALA A 111 -28.66 -7.83 9.08
CA ALA A 111 -29.12 -7.43 7.77
C ALA A 111 -28.04 -6.66 6.97
N THR A 112 -27.23 -5.83 7.64
CA THR A 112 -26.15 -5.07 7.02
C THR A 112 -25.15 -6.00 6.34
N ILE A 113 -24.77 -7.13 6.95
CA ILE A 113 -23.84 -8.09 6.36
C ILE A 113 -24.36 -8.65 5.02
N ASN A 114 -25.62 -9.03 4.98
CA ASN A 114 -26.23 -9.53 3.74
C ASN A 114 -26.21 -8.45 2.64
N ASN A 115 -26.47 -7.18 3.01
CA ASN A 115 -26.43 -6.05 2.07
C ASN A 115 -25.03 -5.76 1.56
N ILE A 116 -24.00 -5.88 2.40
CA ILE A 116 -22.58 -5.73 2.01
C ILE A 116 -22.22 -6.77 0.96
N GLN A 117 -22.60 -8.02 1.19
CA GLN A 117 -22.32 -9.11 0.26
C GLN A 117 -22.99 -8.87 -1.11
N ILE A 118 -24.24 -8.44 -1.14
CA ILE A 118 -24.98 -8.14 -2.37
C ILE A 118 -24.36 -6.94 -3.10
N ALA A 119 -24.01 -5.88 -2.36
CA ALA A 119 -23.50 -4.63 -2.95
C ALA A 119 -22.08 -4.75 -3.51
N ASN A 120 -21.27 -5.69 -2.99
CA ASN A 120 -19.86 -5.87 -3.35
C ASN A 120 -19.59 -7.23 -4.02
N SER A 121 -20.57 -7.80 -4.71
CA SER A 121 -20.58 -9.18 -5.24
C SER A 121 -19.37 -9.58 -6.10
N TYR A 122 -18.54 -8.64 -6.54
CA TYR A 122 -17.42 -8.90 -7.45
C TYR A 122 -16.02 -8.65 -6.88
N ILE A 123 -15.86 -7.85 -5.83
CA ILE A 123 -14.54 -7.54 -5.25
C ILE A 123 -14.70 -7.25 -3.75
N ILE A 124 -14.77 -8.30 -2.94
CA ILE A 124 -14.76 -8.14 -1.48
C ILE A 124 -13.39 -8.51 -0.95
N THR A 125 -12.60 -7.52 -0.55
CA THR A 125 -11.38 -7.76 0.21
C THR A 125 -11.69 -7.88 1.71
N PRO A 126 -10.88 -8.61 2.51
CA PRO A 126 -11.08 -8.71 3.95
C PRO A 126 -11.21 -7.34 4.63
N PHE A 127 -10.40 -6.37 4.19
CA PHE A 127 -10.43 -5.02 4.72
C PHE A 127 -11.75 -4.31 4.43
N VAL A 128 -12.21 -4.32 3.19
CA VAL A 128 -13.47 -3.66 2.79
C VAL A 128 -14.65 -4.30 3.50
N TYR A 129 -14.65 -5.64 3.59
CA TYR A 129 -15.71 -6.36 4.27
C TYR A 129 -15.77 -6.01 5.77
N ALA A 130 -14.62 -6.01 6.44
CA ALA A 130 -14.52 -5.62 7.83
C ALA A 130 -14.94 -4.16 8.05
N LEU A 131 -14.42 -3.23 7.22
CA LEU A 131 -14.76 -1.82 7.30
C LEU A 131 -16.27 -1.60 7.21
N CYS A 132 -16.90 -2.14 6.17
CA CYS A 132 -18.35 -1.99 5.96
C CYS A 132 -19.19 -2.71 7.05
N THR A 133 -18.64 -3.76 7.68
CA THR A 133 -19.32 -4.50 8.75
C THR A 133 -19.29 -3.73 10.07
N PHE A 134 -18.17 -3.06 10.38
CA PHE A 134 -17.97 -2.39 11.68
C PHE A 134 -18.35 -0.90 11.66
N GLU A 135 -18.44 -0.30 10.48
CA GLU A 135 -18.91 1.07 10.29
C GLU A 135 -20.40 1.08 9.96
N ASP A 136 -21.23 1.56 10.87
CA ASP A 136 -22.70 1.39 10.85
C ASP A 136 -23.45 2.03 9.66
N SER A 137 -22.77 2.78 8.79
CA SER A 137 -23.45 3.59 7.76
C SER A 137 -23.04 3.30 6.32
N PHE A 138 -22.08 2.40 6.09
CA PHE A 138 -21.49 2.23 4.77
C PHE A 138 -21.59 0.80 4.26
N ILE A 139 -22.06 0.67 3.01
CA ILE A 139 -22.15 -0.62 2.30
C ILE A 139 -20.96 -0.78 1.34
N LYS A 140 -20.36 0.34 0.90
CA LYS A 140 -19.25 0.36 -0.05
C LYS A 140 -18.12 1.24 0.44
N LEU A 141 -16.88 0.86 0.11
CA LEU A 141 -15.70 1.67 0.38
C LEU A 141 -15.79 3.08 -0.26
N SER A 142 -16.39 3.19 -1.45
CA SER A 142 -16.60 4.47 -2.14
C SER A 142 -17.45 5.45 -1.33
N ASP A 143 -18.48 4.96 -0.65
CA ASP A 143 -19.36 5.79 0.17
C ASP A 143 -18.65 6.23 1.46
N TYR A 144 -17.91 5.32 2.10
CA TYR A 144 -17.07 5.62 3.25
C TYR A 144 -16.05 6.71 2.94
N VAL A 145 -15.27 6.55 1.86
CA VAL A 145 -14.25 7.52 1.48
C VAL A 145 -14.90 8.86 1.11
N ARG A 146 -16.03 8.86 0.40
CA ARG A 146 -16.76 10.09 0.02
C ARG A 146 -17.24 10.87 1.22
N ASP A 147 -17.82 10.20 2.21
CA ASP A 147 -18.29 10.86 3.44
C ASP A 147 -17.14 11.49 4.21
N HIS A 148 -16.01 10.77 4.28
CA HIS A 148 -14.83 11.27 5.00
C HIS A 148 -14.09 12.39 4.26
N LEU A 149 -14.11 12.38 2.93
CA LEU A 149 -13.57 13.49 2.14
C LEU A 149 -14.37 14.76 2.34
N GLY A 150 -15.70 14.68 2.31
CA GLY A 150 -16.58 15.83 2.38
C GLY A 150 -16.28 16.88 1.30
N ASN A 151 -16.41 18.15 1.67
CA ASN A 151 -15.96 19.25 0.81
C ASN A 151 -14.45 19.42 0.93
N ILE A 152 -13.73 19.16 -0.15
CA ILE A 152 -12.27 19.17 -0.20
C ILE A 152 -11.77 20.44 -0.90
N THR A 153 -10.81 21.13 -0.27
CA THR A 153 -10.06 22.26 -0.89
C THR A 153 -8.94 21.73 -1.80
N ASP A 154 -8.43 22.58 -2.69
CA ASP A 154 -7.32 22.22 -3.58
C ASP A 154 -6.05 21.82 -2.80
N SER A 155 -5.74 22.51 -1.70
CA SER A 155 -4.63 22.17 -0.81
C SER A 155 -4.79 20.79 -0.18
N GLN A 156 -5.98 20.48 0.34
CA GLN A 156 -6.30 19.17 0.91
C GLN A 156 -6.22 18.08 -0.16
N LYS A 157 -6.77 18.36 -1.35
CA LYS A 157 -6.71 17.46 -2.50
C LYS A 157 -5.27 17.13 -2.87
N LYS A 158 -4.40 18.14 -2.96
CA LYS A 158 -2.99 17.97 -3.28
C LYS A 158 -2.29 17.06 -2.27
N ILE A 159 -2.46 17.31 -0.97
CA ILE A 159 -1.85 16.52 0.12
C ILE A 159 -2.33 15.07 0.08
N LEU A 160 -3.65 14.87 0.02
CA LEU A 160 -4.24 13.53 -0.01
C LEU A 160 -3.87 12.77 -1.28
N THR A 161 -3.80 13.44 -2.44
CA THR A 161 -3.35 12.83 -3.70
C THR A 161 -1.89 12.37 -3.59
N PHE A 162 -1.03 13.20 -3.01
CA PHE A 162 0.38 12.85 -2.82
C PHE A 162 0.56 11.64 -1.91
N ILE A 163 -0.08 11.64 -0.73
CA ILE A 163 -0.02 10.52 0.21
C ILE A 163 -0.61 9.25 -0.40
N SER A 164 -1.79 9.36 -1.01
CA SER A 164 -2.50 8.21 -1.57
C SER A 164 -1.77 7.58 -2.75
N SER A 165 -1.17 8.38 -3.65
CA SER A 165 -0.44 7.86 -4.80
C SER A 165 0.80 7.07 -4.37
N ILE A 166 1.56 7.58 -3.41
CA ILE A 166 2.73 6.86 -2.90
C ILE A 166 2.30 5.58 -2.22
N HIS A 167 1.35 5.63 -1.29
CA HIS A 167 0.93 4.45 -0.57
C HIS A 167 0.24 3.40 -1.47
N TYR A 168 -0.57 3.83 -2.45
CA TYR A 168 -1.24 2.92 -3.38
C TYR A 168 -0.26 2.12 -4.23
N TYR A 169 0.72 2.80 -4.82
CA TYR A 169 1.64 2.16 -5.76
C TYR A 169 2.84 1.49 -5.10
N THR A 170 3.23 1.90 -3.88
CA THR A 170 4.45 1.41 -3.23
C THR A 170 4.21 0.70 -1.91
N GLY A 171 3.08 0.95 -1.25
CA GLY A 171 2.83 0.53 0.12
C GLY A 171 3.61 1.32 1.17
N MET A 172 4.43 2.28 0.75
CA MET A 172 5.32 3.04 1.63
C MET A 172 4.59 4.19 2.33
N GLU A 173 5.11 4.56 3.49
CA GLU A 173 4.72 5.80 4.16
C GLU A 173 5.43 7.00 3.52
N VAL A 174 4.74 8.13 3.46
CA VAL A 174 5.34 9.41 3.07
C VAL A 174 6.05 9.99 4.29
N PRO A 175 7.35 10.28 4.24
CA PRO A 175 8.07 10.88 5.36
C PRO A 175 7.42 12.17 5.85
N MET A 176 7.29 12.34 7.16
CA MET A 176 6.62 13.53 7.74
C MET A 176 7.26 14.84 7.28
N VAL A 177 8.57 14.89 7.08
CA VAL A 177 9.28 16.08 6.58
C VAL A 177 8.79 16.52 5.19
N MET A 178 8.43 15.56 4.33
CA MET A 178 7.89 15.86 3.00
C MET A 178 6.46 16.39 3.11
N VAL A 179 5.63 15.75 3.93
CA VAL A 179 4.25 16.19 4.17
C VAL A 179 4.24 17.61 4.74
N GLN A 180 5.08 17.90 5.73
CA GLN A 180 5.20 19.24 6.31
C GLN A 180 5.66 20.28 5.30
N LYS A 181 6.55 19.93 4.37
CA LYS A 181 6.97 20.86 3.31
C LYS A 181 5.81 21.26 2.41
N ILE A 182 4.96 20.30 2.03
CA ILE A 182 3.75 20.57 1.24
C ILE A 182 2.79 21.44 2.03
N ILE A 183 2.53 21.12 3.31
CA ILE A 183 1.66 21.86 4.21
C ILE A 183 2.15 23.31 4.38
N THR A 184 3.45 23.50 4.58
CA THR A 184 4.04 24.84 4.75
C THR A 184 3.86 25.70 3.50
N LYS A 185 4.03 25.12 2.31
CA LYS A 185 3.74 25.80 1.05
C LYS A 185 2.27 26.27 0.96
N GLU A 186 1.36 25.45 1.50
CA GLU A 186 -0.09 25.70 1.50
C GLU A 186 -0.57 26.51 2.73
N ARG A 187 0.35 27.19 3.43
CA ARG A 187 0.10 28.02 4.63
C ARG A 187 -0.49 27.27 5.84
N GLY A 188 -0.36 25.94 5.87
CA GLY A 188 -0.70 25.13 7.03
C GLY A 188 0.45 25.05 8.04
N THR A 189 0.15 24.72 9.29
CA THR A 189 1.15 24.51 10.35
C THR A 189 1.29 23.03 10.72
N THR A 190 0.23 22.26 10.71
CA THR A 190 0.22 20.82 10.94
C THR A 190 -0.82 20.14 10.04
N LEU A 191 -0.69 18.84 9.84
CA LEU A 191 -1.60 18.06 8.99
C LEU A 191 -3.05 18.14 9.53
N GLU A 192 -3.22 18.03 10.85
CA GLU A 192 -4.52 18.07 11.53
C GLU A 192 -5.20 19.44 11.47
N ARG A 193 -4.45 20.50 11.15
CA ARG A 193 -5.02 21.85 10.92
C ARG A 193 -5.43 22.05 9.47
N VAL A 194 -4.80 21.36 8.54
CA VAL A 194 -5.12 21.46 7.11
C VAL A 194 -6.25 20.49 6.76
N LEU A 195 -6.18 19.25 7.26
CA LEU A 195 -7.21 18.25 7.04
C LEU A 195 -8.27 18.31 8.14
N SER A 196 -9.51 18.03 7.78
CA SER A 196 -10.58 17.84 8.75
C SER A 196 -10.36 16.56 9.58
N LYS A 197 -11.00 16.47 10.74
CA LYS A 197 -10.94 15.25 11.58
C LYS A 197 -11.38 14.00 10.82
N LYS A 198 -12.42 14.09 9.97
CA LYS A 198 -12.87 12.99 9.12
C LYS A 198 -11.82 12.61 8.07
N GLN A 199 -11.14 13.56 7.45
CA GLN A 199 -10.08 13.30 6.49
C GLN A 199 -8.85 12.67 7.16
N CYS A 200 -8.50 13.12 8.37
CA CYS A 200 -7.42 12.51 9.15
C CYS A 200 -7.71 11.04 9.51
N SER A 201 -8.98 10.66 9.73
CA SER A 201 -9.31 9.25 10.02
C SER A 201 -9.12 8.30 8.84
N LEU A 202 -8.93 8.81 7.61
CA LEU A 202 -8.50 8.02 6.45
C LEU A 202 -6.99 7.71 6.46
N LEU A 203 -6.23 8.28 7.39
CA LEU A 203 -4.78 8.23 7.45
C LEU A 203 -4.29 7.55 8.73
N ILE A 204 -3.12 6.96 8.65
CA ILE A 204 -2.28 6.62 9.80
C ILE A 204 -1.15 7.63 9.82
N ILE A 205 -1.09 8.38 10.90
CA ILE A 205 -0.12 9.45 11.12
C ILE A 205 0.81 9.01 12.24
N SER A 206 2.11 9.04 11.98
CA SER A 206 3.17 8.74 12.95
C SER A 206 4.24 9.83 12.90
N ASP A 207 5.14 9.83 13.87
CA ASP A 207 6.28 10.76 13.86
C ASP A 207 7.21 10.55 12.66
N GLU A 208 7.24 9.34 12.12
CA GLU A 208 8.11 8.99 10.99
C GLU A 208 7.49 9.32 9.64
N GLY A 209 6.16 9.21 9.52
CA GLY A 209 5.49 9.42 8.24
C GLY A 209 3.98 9.29 8.29
N VAL A 210 3.37 9.42 7.12
CA VAL A 210 1.93 9.36 6.91
C VAL A 210 1.61 8.40 5.78
N ARG A 211 0.59 7.57 5.98
CA ARG A 211 0.01 6.72 4.95
C ARG A 211 -1.50 6.63 5.11
N THR A 212 -2.20 6.12 4.13
CA THR A 212 -3.62 5.83 4.31
C THR A 212 -3.82 4.58 5.18
N LEU A 213 -5.00 4.41 5.75
CA LEU A 213 -5.36 3.24 6.56
C LEU A 213 -5.05 1.92 5.87
N HIS A 214 -5.36 1.86 4.58
CA HIS A 214 -5.17 0.66 3.76
C HIS A 214 -4.99 1.07 2.30
N HIS A 215 -4.31 0.22 1.50
CA HIS A 215 -4.09 0.54 0.08
C HIS A 215 -5.38 0.65 -0.73
N SER A 216 -6.43 -0.09 -0.35
CA SER A 216 -7.75 0.04 -0.98
C SER A 216 -8.35 1.44 -0.75
N VAL A 217 -8.11 2.04 0.44
CA VAL A 217 -8.48 3.43 0.74
C VAL A 217 -7.69 4.39 -0.15
N SER A 218 -6.38 4.13 -0.35
CA SER A 218 -5.55 4.92 -1.27
C SER A 218 -6.11 4.92 -2.69
N GLY A 219 -6.43 3.72 -3.20
CA GLY A 219 -6.98 3.55 -4.54
C GLY A 219 -8.31 4.27 -4.71
N GLU A 220 -9.18 4.16 -3.71
CA GLU A 220 -10.48 4.84 -3.75
C GLU A 220 -10.35 6.36 -3.62
N LEU A 221 -9.44 6.85 -2.76
CA LEU A 221 -9.10 8.27 -2.67
C LEU A 221 -8.63 8.82 -4.01
N LEU A 222 -7.68 8.14 -4.68
CA LEU A 222 -7.20 8.54 -6.00
C LEU A 222 -8.33 8.59 -7.03
N LYS A 223 -9.20 7.57 -7.05
CA LYS A 223 -10.35 7.55 -7.94
C LYS A 223 -11.24 8.77 -7.72
N GLN A 224 -11.62 9.05 -6.49
CA GLN A 224 -12.53 10.16 -6.19
C GLN A 224 -11.89 11.53 -6.43
N MET A 225 -10.61 11.71 -6.09
CA MET A 225 -9.93 12.97 -6.34
C MET A 225 -9.65 13.25 -7.82
N CYS A 226 -9.43 12.19 -8.61
CA CYS A 226 -9.16 12.32 -10.05
C CYS A 226 -10.42 12.29 -10.93
N SER A 227 -11.52 11.69 -10.45
CA SER A 227 -12.77 11.53 -11.22
C SER A 227 -13.86 12.51 -10.80
N TYR A 228 -13.57 13.54 -10.01
CA TYR A 228 -14.58 14.44 -9.50
C TYR A 228 -15.53 14.93 -10.62
N GLY A 229 -16.78 14.45 -10.57
CA GLY A 229 -17.80 14.77 -11.59
C GLY A 229 -17.88 13.83 -12.78
N MET A 230 -17.08 12.76 -12.88
CA MET A 230 -17.12 11.80 -13.98
C MET A 230 -17.64 10.44 -13.52
N ASN A 231 -18.71 9.96 -14.17
CA ASN A 231 -19.34 8.65 -13.88
C ASN A 231 -18.58 7.42 -14.44
N ASN A 232 -17.30 7.55 -14.78
CA ASN A 232 -16.55 6.48 -15.43
C ASN A 232 -15.40 5.99 -14.53
N GLU A 233 -15.47 4.74 -14.11
CA GLU A 233 -14.43 4.09 -13.28
C GLU A 233 -13.01 4.14 -13.88
N LYS A 234 -12.89 4.24 -15.20
CA LYS A 234 -11.59 4.34 -15.88
C LYS A 234 -11.11 5.78 -16.06
N ALA A 235 -11.98 6.77 -15.86
CA ALA A 235 -11.66 8.18 -16.13
C ALA A 235 -10.52 8.72 -15.21
N TRP A 236 -10.41 8.22 -13.99
CA TRP A 236 -9.35 8.64 -13.06
C TRP A 236 -7.94 8.32 -13.58
N LYS A 237 -7.77 7.25 -14.38
CA LYS A 237 -6.48 6.89 -14.96
C LYS A 237 -5.96 7.96 -15.95
N ASN A 238 -6.85 8.69 -16.60
CA ASN A 238 -6.48 9.77 -17.50
C ASN A 238 -5.82 10.94 -16.76
N LYS A 239 -5.99 11.03 -15.45
CA LYS A 239 -5.36 12.03 -14.58
C LYS A 239 -4.07 11.56 -13.90
N LEU A 240 -3.66 10.30 -14.11
CA LEU A 240 -2.47 9.76 -13.47
C LEU A 240 -1.19 10.48 -13.90
N GLU A 241 -1.11 10.96 -15.12
CA GLU A 241 0.03 11.75 -15.57
C GLU A 241 0.18 13.03 -14.73
N GLU A 242 -0.90 13.77 -14.51
CA GLU A 242 -0.92 14.97 -13.65
C GLU A 242 -0.54 14.62 -12.19
N VAL A 243 -1.06 13.50 -11.66
CA VAL A 243 -0.74 13.00 -10.31
C VAL A 243 0.74 12.68 -10.19
N PHE A 244 1.31 11.98 -11.16
CA PHE A 244 2.73 11.63 -11.12
C PHE A 244 3.65 12.81 -11.33
N MET A 245 3.25 13.80 -12.15
CA MET A 245 3.97 15.08 -12.24
C MET A 245 4.04 15.77 -10.88
N LEU A 246 2.90 15.87 -10.16
CA LEU A 246 2.86 16.39 -8.80
C LEU A 246 3.83 15.65 -7.86
N VAL A 247 3.82 14.31 -7.92
CA VAL A 247 4.69 13.49 -7.06
C VAL A 247 6.17 13.71 -7.40
N ILE A 248 6.51 13.75 -8.68
CA ILE A 248 7.88 13.98 -9.15
C ILE A 248 8.38 15.36 -8.72
N ASP A 249 7.54 16.40 -8.84
CA ASP A 249 7.86 17.76 -8.42
C ASP A 249 8.19 17.86 -6.93
N GLU A 250 7.41 17.19 -6.11
CA GLU A 250 7.64 17.17 -4.67
C GLU A 250 8.86 16.30 -4.29
N LEU A 251 9.08 15.15 -4.96
CA LEU A 251 10.24 14.29 -4.72
C LEU A 251 11.55 14.99 -5.14
N GLU A 252 11.54 15.80 -6.18
CA GLU A 252 12.71 16.57 -6.64
C GLU A 252 13.27 17.47 -5.54
N LEU A 253 12.43 18.07 -4.73
CA LEU A 253 12.85 18.93 -3.62
C LEU A 253 13.63 18.15 -2.53
N PHE A 254 13.53 16.84 -2.54
CA PHE A 254 14.14 15.93 -1.58
C PHE A 254 15.13 14.95 -2.22
N LYS A 255 15.71 15.30 -3.38
CA LYS A 255 16.61 14.41 -4.15
C LYS A 255 17.87 13.94 -3.40
N THR A 256 18.20 14.56 -2.27
CA THR A 256 19.28 14.13 -1.38
C THR A 256 18.79 13.30 -0.18
N ASN A 257 17.48 13.17 -0.02
CA ASN A 257 16.88 12.40 1.08
C ASN A 257 16.72 10.93 0.67
N GLU A 258 17.29 10.03 1.46
CA GLU A 258 17.28 8.59 1.15
C GLU A 258 15.86 8.00 1.08
N LYS A 259 14.97 8.37 2.03
CA LYS A 259 13.58 7.88 2.02
C LYS A 259 12.83 8.35 0.76
N ALA A 260 13.03 9.61 0.34
CA ALA A 260 12.45 10.13 -0.90
C ALA A 260 12.96 9.39 -2.14
N MET A 261 14.27 9.08 -2.18
CA MET A 261 14.85 8.32 -3.30
C MET A 261 14.38 6.86 -3.32
N ARG A 262 14.11 6.25 -2.18
CA ARG A 262 13.45 4.93 -2.13
C ARG A 262 12.03 4.98 -2.69
N ILE A 263 11.25 6.01 -2.36
CA ILE A 263 9.91 6.22 -2.94
C ILE A 263 10.01 6.41 -4.45
N LEU A 264 10.94 7.25 -4.94
CA LEU A 264 11.17 7.43 -6.37
C LEU A 264 11.46 6.10 -7.07
N LYS A 265 12.37 5.31 -6.50
CA LYS A 265 12.75 4.00 -7.03
C LYS A 265 11.56 3.05 -7.06
N ALA A 266 10.81 2.95 -5.97
CA ALA A 266 9.66 2.06 -5.86
C ALA A 266 8.53 2.44 -6.84
N LEU A 267 8.26 3.75 -7.00
CA LEU A 267 7.21 4.24 -7.89
C LEU A 267 7.55 4.07 -9.38
N PHE A 268 8.76 4.45 -9.78
CA PHE A 268 9.04 4.68 -11.19
C PHE A 268 10.15 3.80 -11.78
N LEU A 269 11.02 3.22 -10.94
CA LEU A 269 12.22 2.54 -11.44
C LEU A 269 12.22 1.03 -11.20
N ASN A 270 11.52 0.53 -10.19
CA ASN A 270 11.44 -0.90 -9.93
C ASN A 270 10.61 -1.59 -11.00
N GLN A 271 11.23 -2.54 -11.67
CA GLN A 271 10.54 -3.40 -12.63
C GLN A 271 9.55 -4.34 -11.92
N GLN A 272 8.43 -4.58 -12.56
CA GLN A 272 7.62 -5.75 -12.22
C GLN A 272 8.41 -7.01 -12.58
N PRO A 273 8.43 -8.04 -11.74
CA PRO A 273 8.96 -9.33 -12.14
C PRO A 273 8.23 -9.77 -13.42
N SER A 274 8.98 -10.05 -14.49
CA SER A 274 8.42 -10.68 -15.67
C SER A 274 7.91 -12.04 -15.23
N ASN A 275 6.62 -12.28 -15.35
CA ASN A 275 6.17 -13.66 -15.43
C ASN A 275 6.71 -14.15 -16.78
N ASP A 276 7.71 -15.03 -16.76
CA ASP A 276 8.06 -15.86 -17.90
C ASP A 276 6.85 -16.77 -18.19
N SER A 277 5.79 -16.18 -18.70
CA SER A 277 4.68 -16.96 -19.23
C SER A 277 5.14 -17.52 -20.56
N ILE A 278 5.15 -18.83 -20.63
CA ILE A 278 5.42 -19.65 -21.81
C ILE A 278 4.49 -19.27 -22.99
N ASP A 279 3.50 -18.40 -22.80
CA ASP A 279 2.42 -18.08 -23.74
C ASP A 279 2.46 -16.67 -24.35
N GLY A 280 3.64 -16.02 -24.47
CA GLY A 280 3.77 -14.79 -25.29
C GLY A 280 3.02 -13.55 -24.80
N VAL A 281 2.65 -13.48 -23.53
CA VAL A 281 2.08 -12.26 -22.92
C VAL A 281 3.18 -11.21 -22.73
N GLU A 282 2.92 -9.99 -23.18
CA GLU A 282 3.83 -8.83 -23.08
C GLU A 282 4.54 -8.76 -21.74
N GLN A 283 5.86 -8.84 -21.75
CA GLN A 283 6.69 -8.63 -20.57
C GLN A 283 6.47 -7.20 -20.08
N LYS A 284 6.02 -7.03 -18.84
CA LYS A 284 5.94 -5.71 -18.23
C LYS A 284 7.36 -5.20 -17.95
N HIS A 285 7.75 -4.16 -18.63
CA HIS A 285 9.10 -3.61 -18.56
C HIS A 285 9.27 -2.47 -17.56
N PHE A 286 8.16 -1.94 -17.02
CA PHE A 286 8.16 -0.76 -16.16
C PHE A 286 7.56 -1.06 -14.79
N SER A 287 7.66 -0.08 -13.89
CA SER A 287 6.99 -0.13 -12.58
C SER A 287 5.47 -0.15 -12.74
N TYR A 288 4.77 -0.63 -11.72
CA TYR A 288 3.31 -0.67 -11.71
C TYR A 288 2.67 0.72 -11.95
N ALA A 289 3.29 1.79 -11.41
CA ALA A 289 2.83 3.15 -11.62
C ALA A 289 2.96 3.56 -13.10
N VAL A 290 4.10 3.33 -13.72
CA VAL A 290 4.33 3.66 -15.14
C VAL A 290 3.45 2.81 -16.06
N GLU A 291 3.28 1.52 -15.77
CA GLU A 291 2.37 0.66 -16.55
C GLU A 291 0.90 1.07 -16.40
N GLY A 292 0.52 1.64 -15.27
CA GLY A 292 -0.84 2.16 -15.01
C GLY A 292 -1.21 3.40 -15.85
N LEU A 293 -0.24 4.08 -16.47
CA LEU A 293 -0.50 5.25 -17.30
C LEU A 293 -1.33 4.90 -18.55
N PRO A 294 -2.29 5.75 -18.93
CA PRO A 294 -3.31 5.40 -19.93
C PRO A 294 -2.76 5.31 -21.36
N THR A 295 -1.65 5.97 -21.65
CA THR A 295 -1.10 6.05 -23.00
C THR A 295 0.43 5.95 -23.00
N ASN A 296 1.00 5.50 -24.13
CA ASN A 296 2.44 5.49 -24.32
C ASN A 296 3.03 6.91 -24.31
N ILE A 297 2.27 7.91 -24.75
CA ILE A 297 2.70 9.32 -24.68
C ILE A 297 2.87 9.74 -23.21
N ALA A 298 1.90 9.43 -22.34
CA ALA A 298 2.00 9.73 -20.92
C ALA A 298 3.18 9.00 -20.26
N LYS A 299 3.43 7.72 -20.62
CA LYS A 299 4.63 6.99 -20.16
C LYS A 299 5.92 7.70 -20.56
N LYS A 300 6.04 8.08 -21.85
CA LYS A 300 7.19 8.82 -22.37
C LYS A 300 7.40 10.14 -21.63
N ASN A 301 6.33 10.91 -21.43
CA ASN A 301 6.40 12.21 -20.78
C ASN A 301 6.93 12.06 -19.34
N ILE A 302 6.36 11.13 -18.56
CA ILE A 302 6.81 10.86 -17.18
C ILE A 302 8.29 10.44 -17.15
N LEU A 303 8.71 9.51 -18.01
CA LEU A 303 10.11 9.06 -18.08
C LEU A 303 11.06 10.18 -18.48
N THR A 304 10.65 11.05 -19.41
CA THR A 304 11.44 12.21 -19.83
C THR A 304 11.58 13.23 -18.69
N VAL A 305 10.50 13.53 -17.98
CA VAL A 305 10.54 14.44 -16.82
C VAL A 305 11.43 13.89 -15.72
N LEU A 306 11.37 12.59 -15.44
CA LEU A 306 12.27 11.94 -14.49
C LEU A 306 13.75 12.13 -14.88
N CYS A 307 14.11 11.93 -16.17
CA CYS A 307 15.47 12.17 -16.63
C CYS A 307 15.91 13.62 -16.42
N ASN A 308 15.05 14.59 -16.73
CA ASN A 308 15.38 16.01 -16.58
C ASN A 308 15.55 16.44 -15.11
N LYS A 309 14.74 15.88 -14.21
CA LYS A 309 14.76 16.26 -12.78
C LYS A 309 15.79 15.49 -11.95
N PHE A 310 16.10 14.26 -12.34
CA PHE A 310 17.02 13.36 -11.63
C PHE A 310 18.22 12.96 -12.50
N GLU A 311 18.82 13.93 -13.17
CA GLU A 311 19.92 13.76 -14.15
C GLU A 311 21.10 12.90 -13.66
N LYS A 312 21.38 12.93 -12.35
CA LYS A 312 22.47 12.16 -11.76
C LYS A 312 22.11 10.69 -11.48
N ASN A 313 20.87 10.28 -11.72
CA ASN A 313 20.41 8.91 -11.45
C ASN A 313 20.41 8.08 -12.74
N PRO A 314 21.35 7.14 -12.93
CA PRO A 314 21.46 6.37 -14.17
C PRO A 314 20.25 5.47 -14.45
N TYR A 315 19.51 5.07 -13.41
CA TYR A 315 18.35 4.18 -13.56
C TYR A 315 17.18 4.86 -14.28
N VAL A 316 17.03 6.19 -14.19
CA VAL A 316 15.97 6.90 -14.92
C VAL A 316 16.23 6.86 -16.43
N TYR A 317 17.49 7.00 -16.84
CA TYR A 317 17.89 6.89 -18.27
C TYR A 317 17.71 5.47 -18.80
N SER A 318 18.03 4.47 -18.01
CA SER A 318 17.82 3.06 -18.37
C SER A 318 16.33 2.75 -18.63
N ASN A 319 15.43 3.33 -17.82
CA ASN A 319 13.99 3.18 -18.02
C ASN A 319 13.51 3.94 -19.28
N LEU A 320 14.01 5.15 -19.53
CA LEU A 320 13.68 5.89 -20.77
C LEU A 320 14.23 5.17 -22.01
N ALA A 321 15.46 4.67 -21.96
CA ALA A 321 16.04 3.87 -23.05
C ALA A 321 15.18 2.65 -23.35
N ARG A 322 14.74 1.91 -22.32
CA ARG A 322 13.87 0.75 -22.49
C ARG A 322 12.51 1.08 -23.12
N TYR A 323 12.03 2.30 -22.97
CA TYR A 323 10.81 2.75 -23.64
C TYR A 323 11.00 2.82 -25.17
N TYR A 324 12.22 3.08 -25.66
CA TYR A 324 12.51 3.20 -27.09
C TYR A 324 12.95 1.89 -27.76
N TYR A 325 13.23 0.84 -26.96
CA TYR A 325 13.56 -0.50 -27.46
C TYR A 325 12.39 -1.47 -27.30
#